data_b4666182bea747c8dc0516df2fd09621
#
_entry.id   b4666182bea747c8dc0516df2fd09621
#
_cell.length_a   1.000
_cell.length_b   1.000
_cell.length_c   1.000
_cell.angle_alpha   90.00
_cell.angle_beta   90.00
_cell.angle_gamma   90.00
#
_symmetry.space_group_name_H-M   'P 1'
#
loop_
_entity.id
_entity.type
_entity.pdbx_description
1 polymer ?
#
loop_
_entity_poly.entity_id
_entity_poly.type
_entity_poly.pdbx_seq_one_letter_code
_entity_poly.pdbx_strand_id
1 'polypeptide(L)'
;MNLAEELQRGIAQLGIALDADAQGKLLDYLALLHKWNKVYNLTAIRDPQQMVSNHLLDSLAVMPHLWAGRWLDVGSGAGLPGLVLAVAQPGWQFTLLDSNGKKTSFVQQAVIELGLRNVSVHCARVEEWQAVERFDGIISRAFSELGEFLRCTRHLVAPHGRWVAMKGAPQQELAGVPDGCRVERVIPLQVPGLLAARSLVIATCG
;
A
#
# COMPACT_ATOMS: atom_id res chain seq x y z
N MET A 1 5.03 25.78 -3.79
CA MET A 1 4.33 24.94 -4.76
C MET A 1 3.11 24.36 -4.05
N ASN A 2 1.97 24.36 -4.71
CA ASN A 2 0.72 23.83 -4.18
C ASN A 2 0.77 22.29 -4.20
N LEU A 3 0.18 21.61 -3.21
CA LEU A 3 0.16 20.14 -3.12
C LEU A 3 -0.45 19.49 -4.36
N ALA A 4 -1.47 20.10 -4.97
CA ALA A 4 -2.10 19.60 -6.19
C ALA A 4 -1.14 19.62 -7.40
N GLU A 5 -0.39 20.72 -7.56
CA GLU A 5 0.63 20.82 -8.62
C GLU A 5 1.77 19.81 -8.43
N GLU A 6 2.17 19.58 -7.18
CA GLU A 6 3.19 18.59 -6.85
C GLU A 6 2.72 17.16 -7.15
N LEU A 7 1.49 16.82 -6.73
CA LEU A 7 0.88 15.53 -7.01
C LEU A 7 0.74 15.30 -8.52
N GLN A 8 0.18 16.27 -9.25
CA GLN A 8 -0.02 16.18 -10.70
C GLN A 8 1.30 15.95 -11.44
N ARG A 9 2.34 16.72 -11.08
CA ARG A 9 3.67 16.57 -11.68
C ARG A 9 4.27 15.20 -11.36
N GLY A 10 4.14 14.72 -10.12
CA GLY A 10 4.63 13.40 -9.73
C GLY A 10 3.91 12.27 -10.47
N ILE A 11 2.60 12.35 -10.63
CA ILE A 11 1.79 11.40 -11.42
C ILE A 11 2.28 11.36 -12.87
N ALA A 12 2.50 12.53 -13.47
CA ALA A 12 3.04 12.63 -14.84
C ALA A 12 4.43 12.01 -14.97
N GLN A 13 5.32 12.22 -13.98
CA GLN A 13 6.66 11.61 -13.95
C GLN A 13 6.62 10.08 -13.78
N LEU A 14 5.62 9.56 -13.06
CA LEU A 14 5.38 8.11 -12.95
C LEU A 14 4.76 7.50 -14.21
N GLY A 15 4.33 8.32 -15.17
CA GLY A 15 3.65 7.84 -16.38
C GLY A 15 2.27 7.22 -16.12
N ILE A 16 1.62 7.63 -15.02
CA ILE A 16 0.33 7.10 -14.58
C ILE A 16 -0.80 8.06 -15.02
N ALA A 17 -1.90 7.50 -15.50
CA ALA A 17 -3.10 8.27 -15.79
C ALA A 17 -4.07 8.18 -14.59
N LEU A 18 -4.34 9.32 -13.95
CA LEU A 18 -5.39 9.47 -12.95
C LEU A 18 -6.25 10.68 -13.33
N ASP A 19 -7.56 10.51 -13.27
CA ASP A 19 -8.50 11.60 -13.51
C ASP A 19 -8.50 12.63 -12.38
N ALA A 20 -9.18 13.73 -12.58
CA ALA A 20 -9.24 14.83 -11.60
C ALA A 20 -9.97 14.43 -10.30
N ASP A 21 -10.97 13.54 -10.38
CA ASP A 21 -11.68 13.04 -9.20
C ASP A 21 -10.77 12.21 -8.31
N ALA A 22 -10.02 11.28 -8.88
CA ALA A 22 -9.04 10.47 -8.16
C ALA A 22 -7.94 11.35 -7.54
N GLN A 23 -7.41 12.33 -8.26
CA GLN A 23 -6.42 13.26 -7.72
C GLN A 23 -7.00 14.09 -6.57
N GLY A 24 -8.25 14.55 -6.68
CA GLY A 24 -8.97 15.25 -5.61
C GLY A 24 -9.10 14.38 -4.36
N LYS A 25 -9.56 13.14 -4.50
CA LYS A 25 -9.66 12.18 -3.38
C LYS A 25 -8.32 11.90 -2.70
N LEU A 26 -7.22 11.83 -3.45
CA LEU A 26 -5.89 11.66 -2.86
C LEU A 26 -5.47 12.87 -2.01
N LEU A 27 -5.81 14.08 -2.44
CA LEU A 27 -5.55 15.30 -1.66
C LEU A 27 -6.45 15.39 -0.41
N ASP A 28 -7.72 15.00 -0.53
CA ASP A 28 -8.64 14.90 0.60
C ASP A 28 -8.16 13.88 1.63
N TYR A 29 -7.70 12.71 1.17
CA TYR A 29 -7.07 11.71 2.05
C TYR A 29 -5.85 12.28 2.78
N LEU A 30 -5.00 13.03 2.09
CA LEU A 30 -3.80 13.62 2.68
C LEU A 30 -4.17 14.68 3.73
N ALA A 31 -5.18 15.52 3.46
CA ALA A 31 -5.70 16.50 4.40
C ALA A 31 -6.28 15.83 5.66
N LEU A 32 -7.03 14.74 5.48
CA LEU A 32 -7.58 13.94 6.56
C LEU A 32 -6.48 13.30 7.40
N LEU A 33 -5.48 12.68 6.75
CA LEU A 33 -4.32 12.09 7.40
C LEU A 33 -3.54 13.14 8.21
N HIS A 34 -3.29 14.31 7.64
CA HIS A 34 -2.61 15.39 8.35
C HIS A 34 -3.38 15.85 9.59
N LYS A 35 -4.71 15.97 9.50
CA LYS A 35 -5.58 16.34 10.63
C LYS A 35 -5.51 15.30 11.75
N TRP A 36 -5.70 14.02 11.43
CA TRP A 36 -5.71 12.95 12.41
C TRP A 36 -4.33 12.67 13.00
N ASN A 37 -3.27 12.86 12.22
CA ASN A 37 -1.90 12.63 12.66
C ASN A 37 -1.47 13.54 13.83
N LYS A 38 -2.13 14.70 13.99
CA LYS A 38 -1.90 15.61 15.13
C LYS A 38 -2.29 14.98 16.47
N VAL A 39 -3.22 14.04 16.46
CA VAL A 39 -3.78 13.40 17.66
C VAL A 39 -3.29 11.97 17.85
N TYR A 40 -3.21 11.19 16.75
CA TYR A 40 -3.04 9.75 16.83
C TYR A 40 -1.67 9.22 16.41
N ASN A 41 -0.77 10.10 15.93
CA ASN A 41 0.56 9.69 15.44
C ASN A 41 0.51 8.53 14.43
N LEU A 42 -0.31 8.69 13.38
CA LEU A 42 -0.52 7.67 12.35
C LEU A 42 0.69 7.48 11.44
N THR A 43 1.49 8.54 11.27
CA THR A 43 2.73 8.55 10.49
C THR A 43 3.78 9.46 11.14
N ALA A 44 5.05 9.12 10.94
CA ALA A 44 6.16 9.96 11.40
C ALA A 44 6.31 11.25 10.57
N ILE A 45 5.81 11.27 9.34
CA ILE A 45 5.88 12.42 8.44
C ILE A 45 4.77 13.42 8.81
N ARG A 46 5.16 14.65 9.09
CA ARG A 46 4.25 15.71 9.55
C ARG A 46 4.03 16.82 8.53
N ASP A 47 4.99 17.03 7.64
CA ASP A 47 4.92 18.03 6.58
C ASP A 47 4.06 17.51 5.42
N PRO A 48 2.94 18.20 5.07
CA PRO A 48 2.07 17.80 3.97
C PRO A 48 2.79 17.69 2.61
N GLN A 49 3.81 18.50 2.35
CA GLN A 49 4.58 18.40 1.11
C GLN A 49 5.35 17.08 1.07
N GLN A 50 6.02 16.72 2.17
CA GLN A 50 6.69 15.42 2.25
C GLN A 50 5.70 14.25 2.20
N MET A 51 4.46 14.42 2.64
CA MET A 51 3.43 13.37 2.54
C MET A 51 3.06 13.09 1.07
N VAL A 52 3.12 14.07 0.15
CA VAL A 52 2.86 13.82 -1.27
C VAL A 52 3.84 12.79 -1.81
N SER A 53 5.13 13.00 -1.65
CA SER A 53 6.15 12.08 -2.18
C SER A 53 6.23 10.77 -1.39
N ASN A 54 6.23 10.82 -0.04
CA ASN A 54 6.47 9.64 0.81
C ASN A 54 5.23 8.75 1.00
N HIS A 55 4.03 9.27 0.74
CA HIS A 55 2.79 8.52 0.91
C HIS A 55 2.06 8.31 -0.42
N LEU A 56 1.71 9.39 -1.13
CA LEU A 56 0.93 9.26 -2.35
C LEU A 56 1.76 8.71 -3.52
N LEU A 57 2.86 9.37 -3.86
CA LEU A 57 3.68 8.97 -5.00
C LEU A 57 4.43 7.65 -4.76
N ASP A 58 4.90 7.40 -3.53
CA ASP A 58 5.49 6.11 -3.13
C ASP A 58 4.50 4.96 -3.32
N SER A 59 3.22 5.17 -2.94
CA SER A 59 2.16 4.18 -3.13
C SER A 59 1.75 4.03 -4.61
N LEU A 60 1.69 5.12 -5.37
CA LEU A 60 1.35 5.08 -6.79
C LEU A 60 2.45 4.46 -7.66
N ALA A 61 3.71 4.57 -7.26
CA ALA A 61 4.85 4.05 -8.02
C ALA A 61 4.79 2.52 -8.22
N VAL A 62 4.06 1.79 -7.39
CA VAL A 62 3.90 0.33 -7.54
C VAL A 62 2.83 -0.05 -8.55
N MET A 63 1.90 0.85 -8.87
CA MET A 63 0.70 0.58 -9.66
C MET A 63 0.99 -0.05 -11.04
N PRO A 64 2.02 0.36 -11.81
CA PRO A 64 2.32 -0.24 -13.10
C PRO A 64 2.76 -1.71 -13.04
N HIS A 65 3.04 -2.22 -11.84
CA HIS A 65 3.53 -3.58 -11.62
C HIS A 65 2.46 -4.49 -11.00
N LEU A 66 1.27 -3.96 -10.72
CA LEU A 66 0.14 -4.68 -10.16
C LEU A 66 -0.82 -5.14 -11.26
N TRP A 67 -1.77 -5.98 -10.91
CA TRP A 67 -2.79 -6.56 -11.80
C TRP A 67 -4.19 -6.43 -11.22
N ALA A 68 -5.20 -6.51 -12.08
CA ALA A 68 -6.59 -6.48 -11.66
C ALA A 68 -6.93 -7.70 -10.77
N GLY A 69 -7.68 -7.46 -9.69
CA GLY A 69 -8.07 -8.52 -8.77
C GLY A 69 -8.39 -8.03 -7.37
N ARG A 70 -8.34 -8.96 -6.45
CA ARG A 70 -8.58 -8.77 -5.02
C ARG A 70 -7.24 -8.65 -4.30
N TRP A 71 -7.05 -7.53 -3.62
CA TRP A 71 -5.80 -7.18 -2.95
C TRP A 71 -5.98 -7.13 -1.44
N LEU A 72 -5.00 -7.66 -0.72
CA LEU A 72 -4.87 -7.50 0.72
C LEU A 72 -3.65 -6.61 1.02
N ASP A 73 -3.86 -5.50 1.71
CA ASP A 73 -2.79 -4.67 2.28
C ASP A 73 -2.61 -5.03 3.76
N VAL A 74 -1.49 -5.65 4.09
CA VAL A 74 -1.18 -6.15 5.44
C VAL A 74 -0.27 -5.19 6.18
N GLY A 75 -0.68 -4.79 7.39
CA GLY A 75 -0.02 -3.76 8.14
C GLY A 75 -0.21 -2.40 7.48
N SER A 76 -1.44 -2.16 7.00
CA SER A 76 -1.77 -0.98 6.18
C SER A 76 -1.52 0.36 6.89
N GLY A 77 -1.40 0.36 8.21
CA GLY A 77 -1.13 1.56 8.97
C GLY A 77 -2.19 2.65 8.77
N ALA A 78 -1.77 3.75 8.21
CA ALA A 78 -2.67 4.83 7.79
C ALA A 78 -3.41 4.54 6.46
N GLY A 79 -3.43 3.27 6.01
CA GLY A 79 -4.05 2.87 4.75
C GLY A 79 -3.11 2.92 3.56
N LEU A 80 -1.81 2.75 3.77
CA LEU A 80 -0.78 2.88 2.73
C LEU A 80 -0.06 1.55 2.47
N PRO A 81 -0.01 1.09 1.23
CA PRO A 81 -0.45 1.76 0.00
C PRO A 81 -1.92 1.57 -0.36
N GLY A 82 -2.68 0.72 0.33
CA GLY A 82 -3.97 0.19 -0.08
C GLY A 82 -5.04 1.24 -0.40
N LEU A 83 -5.23 2.30 0.41
CA LEU A 83 -6.19 3.37 0.11
C LEU A 83 -5.84 4.14 -1.15
N VAL A 84 -4.57 4.47 -1.33
CA VAL A 84 -4.09 5.19 -2.52
C VAL A 84 -4.34 4.37 -3.78
N LEU A 85 -4.05 3.07 -3.72
CA LEU A 85 -4.30 2.13 -4.82
C LEU A 85 -5.79 1.95 -5.09
N ALA A 86 -6.62 1.91 -4.04
CA ALA A 86 -8.07 1.80 -4.17
C ALA A 86 -8.70 3.02 -4.85
N VAL A 87 -8.20 4.22 -4.56
CA VAL A 87 -8.58 5.44 -5.26
C VAL A 87 -8.17 5.39 -6.73
N ALA A 88 -6.95 4.92 -7.00
CA ALA A 88 -6.42 4.85 -8.37
C ALA A 88 -7.04 3.75 -9.23
N GLN A 89 -7.55 2.69 -8.61
CA GLN A 89 -8.10 1.50 -9.28
C GLN A 89 -9.49 1.14 -8.73
N PRO A 90 -10.53 1.93 -9.04
CA PRO A 90 -11.88 1.72 -8.48
C PRO A 90 -12.53 0.40 -8.92
N GLY A 91 -12.04 -0.23 -9.98
CA GLY A 91 -12.49 -1.54 -10.46
C GLY A 91 -11.88 -2.73 -9.72
N TRP A 92 -10.88 -2.52 -8.85
CA TRP A 92 -10.26 -3.59 -8.06
C TRP A 92 -10.83 -3.59 -6.64
N GLN A 93 -10.69 -4.71 -5.92
CA GLN A 93 -11.14 -4.83 -4.55
C GLN A 93 -9.95 -4.80 -3.59
N PHE A 94 -10.04 -3.99 -2.56
CA PHE A 94 -8.97 -3.87 -1.56
C PHE A 94 -9.49 -4.19 -0.16
N THR A 95 -8.74 -5.02 0.54
CA THR A 95 -8.94 -5.29 1.96
C THR A 95 -7.71 -4.75 2.70
N LEU A 96 -7.92 -3.88 3.67
CA LEU A 96 -6.86 -3.30 4.48
C LEU A 96 -6.91 -3.89 5.89
N LEU A 97 -5.80 -4.49 6.31
CA LEU A 97 -5.66 -5.19 7.58
C LEU A 97 -4.54 -4.56 8.42
N ASP A 98 -4.85 -4.18 9.65
CA ASP A 98 -3.85 -3.75 10.64
C ASP A 98 -4.31 -4.18 12.04
N SER A 99 -3.38 -4.50 12.91
CA SER A 99 -3.70 -4.89 14.29
C SER A 99 -3.99 -3.71 15.23
N ASN A 100 -3.72 -2.48 14.78
CA ASN A 100 -3.89 -1.27 15.57
C ASN A 100 -5.26 -0.64 15.33
N GLY A 101 -6.15 -0.71 16.34
CA GLY A 101 -7.51 -0.18 16.25
C GLY A 101 -7.60 1.32 15.96
N LYS A 102 -6.64 2.14 16.42
CA LYS A 102 -6.63 3.59 16.12
C LYS A 102 -6.36 3.83 14.64
N LYS A 103 -5.44 3.05 14.04
CA LYS A 103 -5.11 3.12 12.62
C LYS A 103 -6.28 2.64 11.77
N THR A 104 -6.88 1.51 12.10
CA THR A 104 -8.04 0.99 11.35
C THR A 104 -9.27 1.88 11.46
N SER A 105 -9.49 2.54 12.62
CA SER A 105 -10.55 3.55 12.77
C SER A 105 -10.33 4.75 11.85
N PHE A 106 -9.10 5.23 11.73
CA PHE A 106 -8.76 6.27 10.77
C PHE A 106 -9.02 5.83 9.34
N VAL A 107 -8.55 4.63 8.96
CA VAL A 107 -8.74 4.08 7.61
C VAL A 107 -10.22 3.93 7.28
N GLN A 108 -11.02 3.44 8.24
CA GLN A 108 -12.48 3.32 8.06
C GLN A 108 -13.14 4.69 7.83
N GLN A 109 -12.72 5.71 8.59
CA GLN A 109 -13.20 7.08 8.39
C GLN A 109 -12.82 7.63 7.01
N ALA A 110 -11.58 7.38 6.58
CA ALA A 110 -11.12 7.79 5.25
C ALA A 110 -11.92 7.11 4.13
N VAL A 111 -12.21 5.81 4.24
CA VAL A 111 -13.07 5.08 3.30
C VAL A 111 -14.45 5.73 3.15
N ILE A 112 -15.05 6.13 4.28
CA ILE A 112 -16.36 6.78 4.29
C ILE A 112 -16.29 8.18 3.66
N GLU A 113 -15.34 9.00 4.07
CA GLU A 113 -15.23 10.39 3.59
C GLU A 113 -14.88 10.46 2.09
N LEU A 114 -14.06 9.54 1.60
CA LEU A 114 -13.69 9.45 0.19
C LEU A 114 -14.73 8.71 -0.67
N GLY A 115 -15.76 8.12 -0.05
CA GLY A 115 -16.80 7.38 -0.75
C GLY A 115 -16.30 6.13 -1.47
N LEU A 116 -15.31 5.44 -0.93
CA LEU A 116 -14.71 4.25 -1.54
C LEU A 116 -15.60 3.03 -1.31
N ARG A 117 -16.11 2.44 -2.38
CA ARG A 117 -16.99 1.26 -2.36
C ARG A 117 -16.23 -0.06 -2.56
N ASN A 118 -14.96 0.03 -2.92
CA ASN A 118 -14.07 -1.08 -3.25
C ASN A 118 -13.08 -1.38 -2.12
N VAL A 119 -13.31 -0.88 -0.90
CA VAL A 119 -12.42 -1.07 0.25
C VAL A 119 -13.18 -1.66 1.43
N SER A 120 -12.61 -2.70 2.03
CA SER A 120 -12.98 -3.22 3.35
C SER A 120 -11.82 -3.07 4.33
N VAL A 121 -12.13 -2.82 5.61
CA VAL A 121 -11.13 -2.58 6.66
C VAL A 121 -11.33 -3.56 7.80
N HIS A 122 -10.26 -4.21 8.24
CA HIS A 122 -10.27 -5.18 9.33
C HIS A 122 -9.20 -4.85 10.36
N CYS A 123 -9.58 -4.96 11.65
CA CYS A 123 -8.66 -4.81 12.77
C CYS A 123 -8.36 -6.19 13.36
N ALA A 124 -7.24 -6.78 12.97
CA ALA A 124 -6.82 -8.11 13.45
C ALA A 124 -5.32 -8.33 13.24
N ARG A 125 -4.75 -9.30 13.96
CA ARG A 125 -3.44 -9.85 13.63
C ARG A 125 -3.57 -10.76 12.43
N VAL A 126 -2.64 -10.65 11.48
CA VAL A 126 -2.73 -11.38 10.21
C VAL A 126 -2.64 -12.90 10.40
N GLU A 127 -1.90 -13.34 11.40
CA GLU A 127 -1.71 -14.77 11.72
C GLU A 127 -3.01 -15.43 12.18
N GLU A 128 -3.92 -14.66 12.79
CA GLU A 128 -5.17 -15.15 13.36
C GLU A 128 -6.38 -14.88 12.44
N TRP A 129 -6.21 -13.96 11.49
CA TRP A 129 -7.32 -13.53 10.65
C TRP A 129 -7.59 -14.52 9.51
N GLN A 130 -8.87 -14.85 9.33
CA GLN A 130 -9.34 -15.73 8.26
C GLN A 130 -10.18 -14.92 7.28
N ALA A 131 -9.82 -14.96 6.01
CA ALA A 131 -10.61 -14.34 4.95
C ALA A 131 -11.64 -15.35 4.41
N VAL A 132 -12.82 -14.87 4.02
CA VAL A 132 -13.85 -15.70 3.36
C VAL A 132 -13.33 -16.18 2.00
N GLU A 133 -12.63 -15.30 1.29
CA GLU A 133 -12.04 -15.59 -0.02
C GLU A 133 -10.58 -15.15 -0.03
N ARG A 134 -9.73 -15.90 -0.73
CA ARG A 134 -8.31 -15.61 -0.86
C ARG A 134 -8.04 -14.47 -1.83
N PHE A 135 -6.84 -13.90 -1.77
CA PHE A 135 -6.42 -12.72 -2.50
C PHE A 135 -5.52 -13.06 -3.70
N ASP A 136 -5.76 -12.37 -4.82
CA ASP A 136 -4.92 -12.48 -6.02
C ASP A 136 -3.57 -11.78 -5.82
N GLY A 137 -3.53 -10.77 -4.96
CA GLY A 137 -2.32 -10.09 -4.55
C GLY A 137 -2.33 -9.73 -3.06
N ILE A 138 -1.18 -9.90 -2.41
CA ILE A 138 -0.96 -9.43 -1.04
C ILE A 138 0.17 -8.44 -1.07
N ILE A 139 -0.10 -7.21 -0.65
CA ILE A 139 0.89 -6.13 -0.62
C ILE A 139 1.20 -5.71 0.81
N SER A 140 2.43 -5.32 1.08
CA SER A 140 2.81 -4.69 2.34
C SER A 140 3.98 -3.73 2.18
N ARG A 141 3.93 -2.66 2.99
CA ARG A 141 5.05 -1.72 3.20
C ARG A 141 5.65 -1.83 4.60
N ALA A 142 5.02 -2.58 5.49
CA ALA A 142 5.28 -2.55 6.93
C ALA A 142 6.20 -3.67 7.45
N PHE A 143 6.27 -4.80 6.77
CA PHE A 143 7.08 -5.93 7.24
C PHE A 143 8.58 -5.64 7.11
N SER A 144 9.34 -5.93 8.17
CA SER A 144 10.79 -5.81 8.18
C SER A 144 11.46 -6.88 7.33
N GLU A 145 10.96 -8.12 7.41
CA GLU A 145 11.54 -9.29 6.76
C GLU A 145 10.60 -9.87 5.70
N LEU A 146 11.12 -10.10 4.48
CA LEU A 146 10.36 -10.70 3.38
C LEU A 146 9.86 -12.10 3.73
N GLY A 147 10.71 -12.93 4.34
CA GLY A 147 10.34 -14.29 4.72
C GLY A 147 9.22 -14.35 5.75
N GLU A 148 9.19 -13.42 6.72
CA GLU A 148 8.10 -13.31 7.68
C GLU A 148 6.79 -12.92 6.98
N PHE A 149 6.82 -11.93 6.11
CA PHE A 149 5.67 -11.51 5.32
C PHE A 149 5.04 -12.69 4.56
N LEU A 150 5.85 -13.48 3.86
CA LEU A 150 5.39 -14.65 3.12
C LEU A 150 4.77 -15.72 4.04
N ARG A 151 5.43 -16.04 5.17
CA ARG A 151 4.94 -17.05 6.13
C ARG A 151 3.61 -16.67 6.77
N CYS A 152 3.52 -15.44 7.30
CA CYS A 152 2.34 -14.98 8.04
C CYS A 152 1.10 -14.84 7.17
N THR A 153 1.28 -14.68 5.85
CA THR A 153 0.17 -14.40 4.92
C THR A 153 -0.13 -15.53 3.95
N ARG A 154 0.61 -16.65 4.01
CA ARG A 154 0.49 -17.76 3.06
C ARG A 154 -0.92 -18.34 2.99
N HIS A 155 -1.62 -18.38 4.09
CA HIS A 155 -2.99 -18.91 4.17
C HIS A 155 -4.04 -18.02 3.49
N LEU A 156 -3.69 -16.79 3.15
CA LEU A 156 -4.58 -15.76 2.58
C LEU A 156 -4.44 -15.62 1.06
N VAL A 157 -3.35 -16.10 0.47
CA VAL A 157 -3.13 -15.96 -0.97
C VAL A 157 -3.93 -16.99 -1.76
N ALA A 158 -4.49 -16.57 -2.90
CA ALA A 158 -5.19 -17.45 -3.84
C ALA A 158 -4.19 -18.36 -4.60
N PRO A 159 -4.66 -19.49 -5.15
CA PRO A 159 -3.87 -20.23 -6.12
C PRO A 159 -3.39 -19.28 -7.24
N HIS A 160 -2.10 -19.30 -7.55
CA HIS A 160 -1.45 -18.36 -8.49
C HIS A 160 -1.39 -16.88 -8.06
N GLY A 161 -1.86 -16.55 -6.85
CA GLY A 161 -1.68 -15.23 -6.27
C GLY A 161 -0.21 -14.93 -5.95
N ARG A 162 0.12 -13.67 -5.81
CA ARG A 162 1.50 -13.21 -5.58
C ARG A 162 1.58 -12.27 -4.40
N TRP A 163 2.77 -12.19 -3.85
CA TRP A 163 3.14 -11.21 -2.83
C TRP A 163 3.90 -10.06 -3.44
N VAL A 164 3.64 -8.88 -2.95
CA VAL A 164 4.27 -7.64 -3.38
C VAL A 164 4.78 -6.89 -2.15
N ALA A 165 6.08 -6.88 -1.93
CA ALA A 165 6.70 -6.21 -0.80
C ALA A 165 7.37 -4.90 -1.24
N MET A 166 6.99 -3.78 -0.62
CA MET A 166 7.63 -2.48 -0.81
C MET A 166 8.81 -2.38 0.15
N LYS A 167 10.02 -2.25 -0.39
CA LYS A 167 11.27 -2.28 0.37
C LYS A 167 12.22 -1.13 -0.01
N GLY A 168 13.14 -0.81 0.88
CA GLY A 168 14.27 0.07 0.55
C GLY A 168 15.35 -0.68 -0.22
N ALA A 169 16.13 -1.49 0.50
CA ALA A 169 17.24 -2.30 -0.04
C ALA A 169 17.02 -3.79 0.30
N PRO A 170 16.32 -4.55 -0.55
CA PRO A 170 15.87 -5.91 -0.22
C PRO A 170 16.95 -7.00 -0.28
N GLN A 171 18.18 -6.69 -0.74
CA GLN A 171 19.19 -7.70 -1.09
C GLN A 171 19.51 -8.68 0.05
N GLN A 172 19.54 -8.21 1.30
CA GLN A 172 19.83 -9.05 2.47
C GLN A 172 18.64 -9.95 2.85
N GLU A 173 17.42 -9.55 2.50
CA GLU A 173 16.20 -10.28 2.84
C GLU A 173 15.89 -11.43 1.85
N LEU A 174 16.47 -11.39 0.65
CA LEU A 174 16.19 -12.39 -0.40
C LEU A 174 16.61 -13.79 0.01
N ALA A 175 17.64 -13.92 0.84
CA ALA A 175 18.10 -15.21 1.37
C ALA A 175 17.15 -15.84 2.41
N GLY A 176 16.24 -15.04 3.00
CA GLY A 176 15.28 -15.49 4.01
C GLY A 176 13.94 -15.97 3.44
N VAL A 177 13.83 -16.11 2.13
CA VAL A 177 12.60 -16.61 1.47
C VAL A 177 12.36 -18.07 1.86
N PRO A 178 11.13 -18.42 2.34
CA PRO A 178 10.83 -19.77 2.79
C PRO A 178 10.89 -20.81 1.66
N ASP A 179 11.12 -22.08 2.03
CA ASP A 179 11.07 -23.19 1.09
C ASP A 179 9.70 -23.26 0.38
N GLY A 180 9.73 -23.56 -0.91
CA GLY A 180 8.56 -23.54 -1.78
C GLY A 180 8.10 -22.16 -2.23
N CYS A 181 8.79 -21.10 -1.80
CA CYS A 181 8.59 -19.75 -2.31
C CYS A 181 9.81 -19.28 -3.11
N ARG A 182 9.59 -18.38 -4.06
CA ARG A 182 10.65 -17.76 -4.84
C ARG A 182 10.34 -16.29 -5.12
N VAL A 183 11.38 -15.49 -5.22
CA VAL A 183 11.29 -14.14 -5.75
C VAL A 183 11.25 -14.22 -7.27
N GLU A 184 10.21 -13.68 -7.87
CA GLU A 184 10.07 -13.61 -9.32
C GLU A 184 10.78 -12.37 -9.89
N ARG A 185 10.63 -11.23 -9.19
CA ARG A 185 11.18 -9.96 -9.66
C ARG A 185 11.57 -9.07 -8.48
N VAL A 186 12.65 -8.33 -8.67
CA VAL A 186 13.03 -7.17 -7.84
C VAL A 186 13.11 -5.97 -8.75
N ILE A 187 12.26 -4.98 -8.53
CA ILE A 187 12.07 -3.83 -9.42
C ILE A 187 12.49 -2.57 -8.65
N PRO A 188 13.55 -1.88 -9.04
CA PRO A 188 13.87 -0.56 -8.52
C PRO A 188 12.74 0.42 -8.87
N LEU A 189 12.27 1.18 -7.91
CA LEU A 189 11.26 2.20 -8.11
C LEU A 189 11.89 3.59 -8.03
N GLN A 190 11.56 4.45 -8.97
CA GLN A 190 11.87 5.88 -8.90
C GLN A 190 10.63 6.63 -8.47
N VAL A 191 10.65 7.12 -7.24
CA VAL A 191 9.54 7.88 -6.66
C VAL A 191 9.85 9.37 -6.75
N PRO A 192 9.05 10.17 -7.48
CA PRO A 192 9.28 11.60 -7.60
C PRO A 192 9.33 12.29 -6.24
N GLY A 193 10.36 13.10 -6.02
CA GLY A 193 10.57 13.82 -4.77
C GLY A 193 11.11 13.00 -3.60
N LEU A 194 11.40 11.71 -3.81
CA LEU A 194 11.97 10.84 -2.78
C LEU A 194 13.40 10.45 -3.14
N LEU A 195 14.36 10.81 -2.27
CA LEU A 195 15.78 10.46 -2.47
C LEU A 195 16.12 9.05 -1.99
N ALA A 196 15.32 8.49 -1.07
CA ALA A 196 15.54 7.15 -0.54
C ALA A 196 15.28 6.07 -1.60
N ALA A 197 16.15 5.07 -1.65
CA ALA A 197 15.96 3.92 -2.53
C ALA A 197 14.63 3.22 -2.24
N ARG A 198 13.95 2.79 -3.30
CA ARG A 198 12.73 2.00 -3.24
C ARG A 198 12.83 0.85 -4.22
N SER A 199 12.36 -0.29 -3.77
CA SER A 199 12.27 -1.51 -4.58
C SER A 199 10.94 -2.20 -4.31
N LEU A 200 10.41 -2.82 -5.36
CA LEU A 200 9.27 -3.70 -5.28
C LEU A 200 9.76 -5.14 -5.46
N VAL A 201 9.49 -5.99 -4.49
CA VAL A 201 9.79 -7.42 -4.56
C VAL A 201 8.50 -8.17 -4.86
N ILE A 202 8.45 -8.89 -5.96
CA ILE A 202 7.33 -9.76 -6.32
C ILE A 202 7.76 -11.20 -6.08
N ALA A 203 6.97 -11.93 -5.28
CA ALA A 203 7.24 -13.31 -4.92
C ALA A 203 6.01 -14.21 -5.15
N THR A 204 6.26 -15.50 -5.33
CA THR A 204 5.25 -16.55 -5.43
C THR A 204 5.65 -17.74 -4.58
N CYS A 205 4.66 -18.55 -4.16
CA CYS A 205 4.89 -19.83 -3.51
C CYS A 205 4.09 -20.92 -4.25
N GLY A 206 4.73 -22.06 -4.39
CA GLY A 206 4.11 -23.27 -4.98
C GLY A 206 3.27 -24.04 -3.97
#